data_46db1f0c346d1e01a951e038bd06788c
#
_entry.id   46db1f0c346d1e01a951e038bd06788c
#
_cell.length_a   1.000
_cell.length_b   1.000
_cell.length_c   1.000
_cell.angle_alpha   90.00
_cell.angle_beta   90.00
_cell.angle_gamma   90.00
#
_symmetry.space_group_name_H-M   'P 1'
#
loop_
_entity.id
_entity.type
_entity.pdbx_description
1 polymer ?
#
loop_
_entity_poly.entity_id
_entity_poly.type
_entity_poly.pdbx_seq_one_letter_code
_entity_poly.pdbx_strand_id
1 'polypeptide(L)'
;MQRIFLAIDIGASSGRHIVGIEADGALQTDEVYRFPNGVQRENGHLIWDIEGIFQHVKAGIKAAFAKYPHIDSLSIDTWAVDYVLLKDGAALLPCHAYRDERTQAVIDEVHQHMPFAKLYRRTGIQFQPFNSIYQLYEDAKTGRLQQADDFLMVPEYLLYRLCGVKAREYTNATSTGLVSAATKEYDPEILRALSLPERLFPRLTQPGTVLGQLTPDVAREVGGQTSVVLCATHDTASAVEGIPMAENAPFLSSGTWS
;
A
#
# COMPACT_ATOMS: atom_id res chain seq x y z
N MET A 1 31.80 2.61 -2.38
CA MET A 1 30.97 3.80 -2.74
C MET A 1 29.80 3.80 -1.78
N GLN A 2 29.50 4.91 -1.15
CA GLN A 2 28.37 5.05 -0.23
C GLN A 2 27.07 5.15 -1.03
N ARG A 3 26.02 4.42 -0.61
CA ARG A 3 24.65 4.55 -1.15
C ARG A 3 23.72 4.99 -0.03
N ILE A 4 22.76 5.86 -0.35
CA ILE A 4 21.82 6.45 0.62
C ILE A 4 20.39 6.19 0.14
N PHE A 5 19.60 5.55 0.98
CA PHE A 5 18.22 5.19 0.70
C PHE A 5 17.30 5.82 1.72
N LEU A 6 16.08 6.17 1.32
CA LEU A 6 15.03 6.64 2.23
C LEU A 6 13.89 5.64 2.27
N ALA A 7 13.71 4.99 3.41
CA ALA A 7 12.54 4.14 3.70
C ALA A 7 11.48 4.96 4.45
N ILE A 8 10.23 4.88 3.97
CA ILE A 8 9.08 5.53 4.58
C ILE A 8 8.10 4.44 4.99
N ASP A 9 8.06 4.12 6.30
CA ASP A 9 7.21 3.09 6.89
C ASP A 9 6.04 3.75 7.62
N ILE A 10 4.82 3.50 7.14
CA ILE A 10 3.60 4.11 7.67
C ILE A 10 2.68 3.03 8.21
N GLY A 11 2.73 2.83 9.52
CA GLY A 11 1.79 1.96 10.21
C GLY A 11 0.46 2.64 10.56
N ALA A 12 -0.48 1.88 11.11
CA ALA A 12 -1.81 2.36 11.46
C ALA A 12 -1.83 3.39 12.61
N SER A 13 -0.72 3.55 13.37
CA SER A 13 -0.64 4.46 14.53
C SER A 13 0.46 5.50 14.42
N SER A 14 1.45 5.30 13.58
CA SER A 14 2.55 6.25 13.35
C SER A 14 3.24 5.95 12.02
N GLY A 15 3.86 6.99 11.44
CA GLY A 15 4.76 6.84 10.31
C GLY A 15 6.16 7.34 10.65
N ARG A 16 7.17 6.81 9.98
CA ARG A 16 8.57 7.19 10.17
C ARG A 16 9.32 7.23 8.84
N HIS A 17 10.32 8.09 8.76
CA HIS A 17 11.24 8.19 7.66
C HIS A 17 12.63 7.84 8.15
N ILE A 18 13.22 6.80 7.59
CA ILE A 18 14.51 6.26 7.98
C ILE A 18 15.45 6.33 6.79
N VAL A 19 16.56 7.03 6.96
CA VAL A 19 17.65 7.02 6.00
C VAL A 19 18.54 5.82 6.29
N GLY A 20 18.72 4.96 5.30
CA GLY A 20 19.69 3.87 5.30
C GLY A 20 20.94 4.27 4.56
N ILE A 21 22.10 4.14 5.21
CA ILE A 21 23.41 4.46 4.65
C ILE A 21 24.20 3.17 4.53
N GLU A 22 24.42 2.72 3.31
CA GLU A 22 25.24 1.55 3.01
C GLU A 22 26.66 2.00 2.65
N ALA A 23 27.63 1.54 3.42
CA ALA A 23 29.04 1.75 3.17
C ALA A 23 29.83 0.54 3.65
N ASP A 24 30.78 0.08 2.85
CA ASP A 24 31.74 -1.00 3.18
C ASP A 24 31.05 -2.29 3.67
N GLY A 25 29.87 -2.60 3.13
CA GLY A 25 29.09 -3.79 3.47
C GLY A 25 28.33 -3.69 4.80
N ALA A 26 28.31 -2.51 5.43
CA ALA A 26 27.50 -2.23 6.62
C ALA A 26 26.35 -1.28 6.28
N LEU A 27 25.21 -1.48 6.95
CA LEU A 27 24.05 -0.60 6.88
C LEU A 27 23.93 0.15 8.20
N GLN A 28 23.95 1.48 8.13
CA GLN A 28 23.60 2.37 9.24
C GLN A 28 22.24 2.99 8.98
N THR A 29 21.46 3.23 10.02
CA THR A 29 20.13 3.83 9.91
C THR A 29 20.02 5.09 10.76
N ASP A 30 19.25 6.06 10.26
CA ASP A 30 19.00 7.34 10.92
C ASP A 30 17.53 7.74 10.73
N GLU A 31 16.77 7.78 11.81
CA GLU A 31 15.38 8.25 11.78
C GLU A 31 15.36 9.77 11.67
N VAL A 32 14.93 10.30 10.53
CA VAL A 32 14.94 11.74 10.24
C VAL A 32 13.59 12.44 10.46
N TYR A 33 12.50 11.66 10.49
CA TYR A 33 11.16 12.21 10.71
C TYR A 33 10.21 11.14 11.24
N ARG A 34 9.31 11.54 12.14
CA ARG A 34 8.24 10.69 12.68
C ARG A 34 6.96 11.52 12.84
N PHE A 35 5.81 10.87 12.61
CA PHE A 35 4.51 11.51 12.79
C PHE A 35 3.48 10.53 13.36
N PRO A 36 2.47 11.01 14.09
CA PRO A 36 1.34 10.19 14.50
C PRO A 36 0.43 9.92 13.30
N ASN A 37 -0.12 8.73 13.25
CA ASN A 37 -1.14 8.35 12.28
C ASN A 37 -2.37 7.80 13.02
N GLY A 38 -3.53 7.85 12.40
CA GLY A 38 -4.76 7.33 12.99
C GLY A 38 -5.98 7.60 12.13
N VAL A 39 -7.03 6.86 12.43
CA VAL A 39 -8.32 7.02 11.76
C VAL A 39 -9.05 8.25 12.27
N GLN A 40 -9.82 8.87 11.40
CA GLN A 40 -10.78 9.93 11.73
C GLN A 40 -12.20 9.39 11.58
N ARG A 41 -13.16 10.03 12.24
CA ARG A 41 -14.59 9.71 12.06
C ARG A 41 -15.26 10.80 11.25
N GLU A 42 -15.83 10.42 10.10
CA GLU A 42 -16.56 11.31 9.21
C GLU A 42 -17.86 10.65 8.74
N ASN A 43 -18.98 11.33 8.87
CA ASN A 43 -20.30 10.84 8.45
C ASN A 43 -20.65 9.43 8.96
N GLY A 44 -20.19 9.07 10.16
CA GLY A 44 -20.43 7.76 10.77
C GLY A 44 -19.38 6.69 10.42
N HIS A 45 -18.51 6.93 9.45
CA HIS A 45 -17.47 6.02 9.01
C HIS A 45 -16.10 6.34 9.60
N LEU A 46 -15.23 5.34 9.66
CA LEU A 46 -13.81 5.50 9.95
C LEU A 46 -13.05 5.68 8.63
N ILE A 47 -12.28 6.74 8.54
CA ILE A 47 -11.53 7.12 7.34
C ILE A 47 -10.07 7.43 7.65
N TRP A 48 -9.23 7.37 6.62
CA TRP A 48 -7.87 7.89 6.64
C TRP A 48 -7.84 9.31 6.06
N ASP A 49 -7.14 10.23 6.73
CA ASP A 49 -6.76 11.52 6.16
C ASP A 49 -5.58 11.32 5.20
N ILE A 50 -5.91 10.81 4.00
CA ILE A 50 -4.88 10.44 3.01
C ILE A 50 -4.08 11.66 2.52
N GLU A 51 -4.68 12.85 2.51
CA GLU A 51 -3.97 14.08 2.15
C GLU A 51 -3.03 14.52 3.27
N GLY A 52 -3.47 14.48 4.53
CA GLY A 52 -2.61 14.73 5.69
C GLY A 52 -1.43 13.76 5.76
N ILE A 53 -1.66 12.46 5.48
CA ILE A 53 -0.58 11.47 5.36
C ILE A 53 0.41 11.88 4.26
N PHE A 54 -0.07 12.30 3.09
CA PHE A 54 0.80 12.74 1.99
C PHE A 54 1.62 13.99 2.35
N GLN A 55 1.07 14.94 3.11
CA GLN A 55 1.84 16.09 3.62
C GLN A 55 2.97 15.63 4.56
N HIS A 56 2.71 14.65 5.44
CA HIS A 56 3.75 14.06 6.29
C HIS A 56 4.82 13.32 5.48
N VAL A 57 4.45 12.61 4.41
CA VAL A 57 5.41 11.99 3.48
C VAL A 57 6.35 13.05 2.91
N LYS A 58 5.83 14.16 2.38
CA LYS A 58 6.66 15.26 1.85
C LYS A 58 7.53 15.92 2.91
N ALA A 59 6.97 16.16 4.11
CA ALA A 59 7.71 16.76 5.21
C ALA A 59 8.92 15.91 5.63
N GLY A 60 8.75 14.59 5.69
CA GLY A 60 9.84 13.67 6.01
C GLY A 60 10.89 13.56 4.90
N ILE A 61 10.49 13.56 3.61
CA ILE A 61 11.43 13.62 2.48
C ILE A 61 12.25 14.92 2.54
N LYS A 62 11.60 16.05 2.84
CA LYS A 62 12.27 17.35 3.01
C LYS A 62 13.28 17.32 4.18
N ALA A 63 12.91 16.70 5.30
CA ALA A 63 13.82 16.54 6.44
C ALA A 63 15.03 15.67 6.07
N ALA A 64 14.83 14.61 5.27
CA ALA A 64 15.90 13.76 4.77
C ALA A 64 16.86 14.56 3.88
N PHE A 65 16.38 15.32 2.89
CA PHE A 65 17.21 16.15 2.02
C PHE A 65 17.94 17.27 2.76
N ALA A 66 17.36 17.82 3.83
CA ALA A 66 18.06 18.83 4.65
C ALA A 66 19.32 18.27 5.34
N LYS A 67 19.35 16.97 5.63
CA LYS A 67 20.47 16.29 6.28
C LYS A 67 21.37 15.54 5.30
N TYR A 68 20.78 14.99 4.25
CA TYR A 68 21.44 14.19 3.22
C TYR A 68 21.16 14.79 1.84
N PRO A 69 22.05 15.64 1.30
CA PRO A 69 21.82 16.35 0.02
C PRO A 69 21.67 15.42 -1.20
N HIS A 70 22.12 14.18 -1.09
CA HIS A 70 21.94 13.14 -2.10
C HIS A 70 21.25 11.92 -1.48
N ILE A 71 20.20 11.44 -2.13
CA ILE A 71 19.48 10.21 -1.80
C ILE A 71 19.30 9.45 -3.11
N ASP A 72 19.78 8.21 -3.18
CA ASP A 72 19.77 7.39 -4.39
C ASP A 72 18.34 6.96 -4.77
N SER A 73 17.57 6.52 -3.76
CA SER A 73 16.16 6.16 -3.96
C SER A 73 15.34 6.29 -2.68
N LEU A 74 14.03 6.38 -2.88
CA LEU A 74 13.05 6.26 -1.80
C LEU A 74 12.00 5.21 -2.12
N SER A 75 11.39 4.67 -1.08
CA SER A 75 10.21 3.81 -1.18
C SER A 75 9.26 4.01 0.01
N ILE A 76 8.02 3.54 -0.15
CA ILE A 76 6.96 3.63 0.87
C ILE A 76 6.35 2.25 1.05
N ASP A 77 6.25 1.78 2.28
CA ASP A 77 5.35 0.72 2.68
C ASP A 77 4.32 1.24 3.69
N THR A 78 3.18 0.57 3.76
CA THR A 78 2.11 0.90 4.70
C THR A 78 1.43 -0.37 5.22
N TRP A 79 0.45 -0.18 6.12
CA TRP A 79 -0.52 -1.23 6.44
C TRP A 79 -1.23 -1.73 5.17
N ALA A 80 -1.74 -2.93 5.21
CA ALA A 80 -2.40 -3.60 4.09
C ALA A 80 -3.90 -3.27 3.98
N VAL A 81 -4.55 -3.86 3.01
CA VAL A 81 -5.99 -3.97 2.70
C VAL A 81 -6.70 -2.69 2.31
N ASP A 82 -6.21 -1.51 2.68
CA ASP A 82 -6.85 -0.23 2.36
C ASP A 82 -6.35 0.35 1.03
N TYR A 83 -7.23 1.08 0.37
CA TYR A 83 -7.00 1.59 -0.97
C TYR A 83 -7.62 2.96 -1.19
N VAL A 84 -7.18 3.60 -2.24
CA VAL A 84 -7.74 4.84 -2.78
C VAL A 84 -8.32 4.56 -4.16
N LEU A 85 -9.60 4.85 -4.33
CA LEU A 85 -10.21 4.92 -5.66
C LEU A 85 -9.85 6.26 -6.30
N LEU A 86 -9.62 6.26 -7.61
CA LEU A 86 -9.30 7.48 -8.36
C LEU A 86 -10.39 7.80 -9.37
N LYS A 87 -10.63 9.09 -9.56
CA LYS A 87 -11.42 9.66 -10.63
C LYS A 87 -10.63 10.78 -11.28
N ASP A 88 -10.43 10.71 -12.59
CA ASP A 88 -9.63 11.70 -13.35
C ASP A 88 -8.23 11.95 -12.75
N GLY A 89 -7.60 10.89 -12.19
CA GLY A 89 -6.30 10.93 -11.55
C GLY A 89 -6.27 11.49 -10.11
N ALA A 90 -7.39 11.99 -9.59
CA ALA A 90 -7.54 12.47 -8.23
C ALA A 90 -8.20 11.42 -7.31
N ALA A 91 -7.96 11.50 -6.00
CA ALA A 91 -8.62 10.61 -5.03
C ALA A 91 -10.13 10.82 -5.02
N LEU A 92 -10.89 9.74 -5.14
CA LEU A 92 -12.33 9.69 -4.91
C LEU A 92 -12.57 9.44 -3.42
N LEU A 93 -12.63 10.50 -2.65
CA LEU A 93 -12.80 10.44 -1.19
C LEU A 93 -14.21 9.96 -0.78
N PRO A 94 -14.37 9.44 0.46
CA PRO A 94 -13.34 9.25 1.46
C PRO A 94 -12.46 8.00 1.22
N CYS A 95 -11.26 7.94 1.79
CA CYS A 95 -10.46 6.74 1.92
C CYS A 95 -10.90 6.01 3.20
N HIS A 96 -11.73 4.99 3.08
CA HIS A 96 -12.21 4.24 4.24
C HIS A 96 -11.09 3.46 4.90
N ALA A 97 -11.14 3.37 6.23
CA ALA A 97 -10.20 2.60 7.01
C ALA A 97 -10.69 1.15 7.19
N TYR A 98 -9.79 0.20 7.23
CA TYR A 98 -10.11 -1.22 7.43
C TYR A 98 -10.86 -1.51 8.74
N ARG A 99 -10.78 -0.60 9.71
CA ARG A 99 -11.52 -0.68 10.99
C ARG A 99 -12.97 -0.20 10.89
N ASP A 100 -13.40 0.27 9.74
CA ASP A 100 -14.80 0.65 9.51
C ASP A 100 -15.68 -0.59 9.41
N GLU A 101 -16.84 -0.54 10.04
CA GLU A 101 -17.77 -1.66 10.11
C GLU A 101 -18.60 -1.88 8.83
N ARG A 102 -18.42 -1.03 7.79
CA ARG A 102 -19.22 -1.05 6.55
C ARG A 102 -19.22 -2.39 5.83
N THR A 103 -18.18 -3.19 6.02
CA THR A 103 -18.02 -4.50 5.38
C THR A 103 -18.87 -5.60 6.00
N GLN A 104 -19.29 -5.45 7.26
CA GLN A 104 -20.02 -6.51 7.98
C GLN A 104 -21.30 -6.95 7.27
N ALA A 105 -22.02 -6.00 6.66
CA ALA A 105 -23.28 -6.26 5.98
C ALA A 105 -23.15 -7.04 4.66
N VAL A 106 -21.93 -7.15 4.10
CA VAL A 106 -21.73 -7.76 2.77
C VAL A 106 -20.95 -9.08 2.78
N ILE A 107 -20.40 -9.48 3.93
CA ILE A 107 -19.58 -10.70 4.03
C ILE A 107 -20.34 -11.94 3.56
N ASP A 108 -21.57 -12.13 4.06
CA ASP A 108 -22.40 -13.30 3.71
C ASP A 108 -22.77 -13.30 2.22
N GLU A 109 -23.04 -12.13 1.63
CA GLU A 109 -23.32 -12.01 0.20
C GLU A 109 -22.10 -12.38 -0.64
N VAL A 110 -20.93 -11.89 -0.28
CA VAL A 110 -19.66 -12.27 -0.95
C VAL A 110 -19.49 -13.79 -0.89
N HIS A 111 -19.75 -14.43 0.25
CA HIS A 111 -19.60 -15.87 0.40
C HIS A 111 -20.70 -16.69 -0.31
N GLN A 112 -21.87 -16.09 -0.60
CA GLN A 112 -22.87 -16.69 -1.48
C GLN A 112 -22.39 -16.75 -2.93
N HIS A 113 -21.73 -15.71 -3.42
CA HIS A 113 -21.16 -15.68 -4.76
C HIS A 113 -19.85 -16.46 -4.88
N MET A 114 -18.99 -16.38 -3.85
CA MET A 114 -17.68 -17.02 -3.77
C MET A 114 -17.49 -17.64 -2.37
N PRO A 115 -17.90 -18.91 -2.16
CA PRO A 115 -17.77 -19.59 -0.85
C PRO A 115 -16.33 -19.49 -0.32
N PHE A 116 -16.18 -19.21 0.98
CA PHE A 116 -14.86 -18.95 1.58
C PHE A 116 -13.85 -20.07 1.33
N ALA A 117 -14.26 -21.34 1.43
CA ALA A 117 -13.36 -22.47 1.15
C ALA A 117 -12.82 -22.48 -0.29
N LYS A 118 -13.60 -21.96 -1.26
CA LYS A 118 -13.17 -21.79 -2.64
C LYS A 118 -12.25 -20.58 -2.77
N LEU A 119 -12.59 -19.46 -2.14
CA LEU A 119 -11.76 -18.25 -2.10
C LEU A 119 -10.39 -18.55 -1.48
N TYR A 120 -10.35 -19.18 -0.31
CA TYR A 120 -9.10 -19.56 0.37
C TYR A 120 -8.24 -20.48 -0.49
N ARG A 121 -8.83 -21.47 -1.15
CA ARG A 121 -8.11 -22.41 -2.03
C ARG A 121 -7.45 -21.71 -3.22
N ARG A 122 -8.03 -20.61 -3.69
CA ARG A 122 -7.51 -19.82 -4.81
C ARG A 122 -6.46 -18.81 -4.40
N THR A 123 -6.63 -18.18 -3.24
CA THR A 123 -5.81 -17.04 -2.82
C THR A 123 -4.82 -17.37 -1.70
N GLY A 124 -5.11 -18.37 -0.87
CA GLY A 124 -4.36 -18.67 0.34
C GLY A 124 -4.55 -17.65 1.47
N ILE A 125 -5.44 -16.66 1.30
CA ILE A 125 -5.63 -15.57 2.26
C ILE A 125 -6.68 -15.95 3.29
N GLN A 126 -6.31 -15.82 4.59
CA GLN A 126 -7.22 -16.06 5.69
C GLN A 126 -8.39 -15.07 5.68
N PHE A 127 -9.51 -15.50 6.23
CA PHE A 127 -10.66 -14.63 6.41
C PHE A 127 -10.35 -13.54 7.45
N GLN A 128 -10.55 -12.30 7.02
CA GLN A 128 -10.66 -11.15 7.90
C GLN A 128 -11.79 -10.25 7.37
N PRO A 129 -12.68 -9.73 8.23
CA PRO A 129 -13.83 -8.94 7.77
C PRO A 129 -13.44 -7.66 7.03
N PHE A 130 -12.20 -7.23 7.17
CA PHE A 130 -11.64 -6.03 6.57
C PHE A 130 -10.84 -6.28 5.29
N ASN A 131 -10.66 -7.53 4.80
CA ASN A 131 -9.99 -7.75 3.52
C ASN A 131 -10.62 -6.89 2.42
N SER A 132 -9.80 -6.40 1.50
CA SER A 132 -10.25 -5.46 0.46
C SER A 132 -11.39 -6.01 -0.40
N ILE A 133 -11.48 -7.33 -0.57
CA ILE A 133 -12.57 -7.99 -1.31
C ILE A 133 -13.95 -7.58 -0.78
N TYR A 134 -14.15 -7.49 0.54
CA TYR A 134 -15.40 -7.06 1.15
C TYR A 134 -15.62 -5.56 1.01
N GLN A 135 -14.56 -4.77 1.15
CA GLN A 135 -14.60 -3.31 0.97
C GLN A 135 -14.98 -2.95 -0.47
N LEU A 136 -14.36 -3.61 -1.47
CA LEU A 136 -14.63 -3.39 -2.90
C LEU A 136 -16.03 -3.84 -3.29
N TYR A 137 -16.53 -4.93 -2.70
CA TYR A 137 -17.89 -5.39 -2.92
C TYR A 137 -18.92 -4.38 -2.38
N GLU A 138 -18.67 -3.80 -1.21
CA GLU A 138 -19.49 -2.73 -0.66
C GLU A 138 -19.45 -1.46 -1.54
N ASP A 139 -18.26 -1.05 -2.00
CA ASP A 139 -18.13 0.07 -2.93
C ASP A 139 -18.82 -0.20 -4.28
N ALA A 140 -18.92 -1.46 -4.72
CA ALA A 140 -19.68 -1.83 -5.91
C ALA A 140 -21.19 -1.71 -5.67
N LYS A 141 -21.69 -2.19 -4.52
CA LYS A 141 -23.12 -2.09 -4.14
C LYS A 141 -23.60 -0.65 -4.01
N THR A 142 -22.77 0.21 -3.45
CA THR A 142 -23.11 1.64 -3.26
C THR A 142 -22.90 2.49 -4.53
N GLY A 143 -22.43 1.89 -5.63
CA GLY A 143 -22.18 2.59 -6.88
C GLY A 143 -20.91 3.44 -6.89
N ARG A 144 -20.10 3.36 -5.83
CA ARG A 144 -18.86 4.12 -5.72
C ARG A 144 -17.77 3.58 -6.62
N LEU A 145 -17.66 2.26 -6.74
CA LEU A 145 -16.69 1.59 -7.61
C LEU A 145 -16.91 1.90 -9.09
N GLN A 146 -18.17 2.11 -9.51
CA GLN A 146 -18.53 2.47 -10.88
C GLN A 146 -18.08 3.87 -11.27
N GLN A 147 -17.92 4.76 -10.29
CA GLN A 147 -17.44 6.13 -10.51
C GLN A 147 -15.90 6.19 -10.67
N ALA A 148 -15.19 5.17 -10.19
CA ALA A 148 -13.74 5.14 -10.21
C ALA A 148 -13.20 4.78 -11.61
N ASP A 149 -12.14 5.46 -12.01
CA ASP A 149 -11.37 5.13 -13.20
C ASP A 149 -10.19 4.20 -12.86
N ASP A 150 -9.78 4.19 -11.58
CA ASP A 150 -8.60 3.48 -11.13
C ASP A 150 -8.69 3.09 -9.64
N PHE A 151 -7.83 2.15 -9.24
CA PHE A 151 -7.71 1.60 -7.90
C PHE A 151 -6.24 1.46 -7.56
N LEU A 152 -5.80 2.03 -6.43
CA LEU A 152 -4.44 1.90 -5.91
C LEU A 152 -4.50 1.59 -4.42
N MET A 153 -3.68 0.64 -3.95
CA MET A 153 -3.46 0.48 -2.52
C MET A 153 -2.84 1.75 -1.95
N VAL A 154 -2.98 2.00 -0.65
CA VAL A 154 -2.54 3.26 -0.03
C VAL A 154 -1.07 3.61 -0.37
N PRO A 155 -0.08 2.70 -0.22
CA PRO A 155 1.31 3.05 -0.54
C PRO A 155 1.52 3.34 -2.03
N GLU A 156 0.84 2.61 -2.91
CA GLU A 156 0.88 2.82 -4.36
C GLU A 156 0.32 4.20 -4.74
N TYR A 157 -0.75 4.63 -4.07
CA TYR A 157 -1.30 5.97 -4.25
C TYR A 157 -0.31 7.05 -3.81
N LEU A 158 0.36 6.88 -2.66
CA LEU A 158 1.36 7.83 -2.18
C LEU A 158 2.57 7.89 -3.13
N LEU A 159 3.06 6.75 -3.63
CA LEU A 159 4.12 6.70 -4.64
C LEU A 159 3.70 7.36 -5.96
N TYR A 160 2.46 7.10 -6.42
CA TYR A 160 1.89 7.78 -7.60
C TYR A 160 1.89 9.30 -7.44
N ARG A 161 1.49 9.80 -6.26
CA ARG A 161 1.52 11.24 -5.96
C ARG A 161 2.93 11.83 -6.00
N LEU A 162 3.95 11.04 -5.69
CA LEU A 162 5.35 11.48 -5.73
C LEU A 162 5.93 11.51 -7.14
N CYS A 163 5.66 10.51 -7.97
CA CYS A 163 6.35 10.34 -9.27
C CYS A 163 5.42 10.38 -10.50
N GLY A 164 4.09 10.41 -10.31
CA GLY A 164 3.13 10.41 -11.41
C GLY A 164 2.93 9.06 -12.10
N VAL A 165 3.60 8.00 -11.65
CA VAL A 165 3.51 6.65 -12.25
C VAL A 165 2.67 5.74 -11.36
N LYS A 166 1.64 5.12 -11.93
CA LYS A 166 0.79 4.16 -11.24
C LYS A 166 1.35 2.74 -11.38
N ALA A 167 1.43 2.02 -10.28
CA ALA A 167 1.81 0.60 -10.24
C ALA A 167 0.89 -0.13 -9.25
N ARG A 168 0.80 -1.46 -9.36
CA ARG A 168 0.10 -2.35 -8.42
C ARG A 168 1.11 -3.35 -7.92
N GLU A 169 1.49 -3.21 -6.68
CA GLU A 169 2.55 -4.03 -6.12
C GLU A 169 1.99 -5.38 -5.62
N TYR A 170 2.70 -6.43 -5.97
CA TYR A 170 2.26 -7.81 -5.75
C TYR A 170 1.99 -8.14 -4.27
N THR A 171 2.89 -7.78 -3.34
CA THR A 171 2.78 -8.22 -1.95
C THR A 171 1.56 -7.59 -1.28
N ASN A 172 1.31 -6.30 -1.51
CA ASN A 172 0.13 -5.63 -0.97
C ASN A 172 -1.15 -6.09 -1.67
N ALA A 173 -1.10 -6.30 -3.00
CA ALA A 173 -2.24 -6.84 -3.73
C ALA A 173 -2.72 -8.20 -3.19
N THR A 174 -1.83 -9.06 -2.66
CA THR A 174 -2.24 -10.34 -2.05
C THR A 174 -3.19 -10.15 -0.88
N SER A 175 -3.03 -9.08 -0.08
CA SER A 175 -3.89 -8.77 1.06
C SER A 175 -5.34 -8.48 0.68
N THR A 176 -5.59 -8.17 -0.60
CA THR A 176 -6.94 -7.87 -1.10
C THR A 176 -7.87 -9.07 -1.06
N GLY A 177 -7.35 -10.30 -1.06
CA GLY A 177 -8.12 -11.52 -1.26
C GLY A 177 -8.57 -11.73 -2.70
N LEU A 178 -7.98 -11.01 -3.67
CA LEU A 178 -8.33 -11.08 -5.10
C LEU A 178 -7.23 -11.71 -5.97
N VAL A 179 -6.03 -11.95 -5.41
CA VAL A 179 -4.89 -12.46 -6.17
C VAL A 179 -4.83 -13.98 -6.10
N SER A 180 -4.70 -14.62 -7.26
CA SER A 180 -4.53 -16.06 -7.36
C SER A 180 -3.13 -16.48 -6.90
N ALA A 181 -3.04 -17.38 -5.94
CA ALA A 181 -1.77 -17.96 -5.49
C ALA A 181 -1.04 -18.75 -6.61
N ALA A 182 -1.80 -19.28 -7.59
CA ALA A 182 -1.23 -20.05 -8.69
C ALA A 182 -0.64 -19.17 -9.80
N THR A 183 -1.35 -18.11 -10.19
CA THR A 183 -0.93 -17.22 -11.30
C THR A 183 -0.16 -16.00 -10.84
N LYS A 184 -0.26 -15.63 -9.56
CA LYS A 184 0.30 -14.40 -8.96
C LYS A 184 -0.22 -13.11 -9.61
N GLU A 185 -1.43 -13.17 -10.17
CA GLU A 185 -2.16 -12.04 -10.77
C GLU A 185 -3.57 -11.98 -10.17
N TYR A 186 -4.28 -10.88 -10.38
CA TYR A 186 -5.70 -10.80 -10.00
C TYR A 186 -6.49 -11.94 -10.64
N ASP A 187 -7.35 -12.58 -9.85
CA ASP A 187 -8.10 -13.78 -10.26
C ASP A 187 -9.38 -13.39 -11.01
N PRO A 188 -9.46 -13.62 -12.33
CA PRO A 188 -10.62 -13.20 -13.11
C PRO A 188 -11.91 -13.95 -12.74
N GLU A 189 -11.81 -15.14 -12.11
CA GLU A 189 -13.00 -15.86 -11.64
C GLU A 189 -13.60 -15.16 -10.39
N ILE A 190 -12.74 -14.70 -9.47
CA ILE A 190 -13.19 -13.94 -8.29
C ILE A 190 -13.79 -12.61 -8.75
N LEU A 191 -13.11 -11.87 -9.63
CA LEU A 191 -13.60 -10.57 -10.13
C LEU A 191 -15.00 -10.71 -10.78
N ARG A 192 -15.17 -11.72 -11.64
CA ARG A 192 -16.46 -11.98 -12.29
C ARG A 192 -17.55 -12.42 -11.33
N ALA A 193 -17.24 -13.33 -10.39
CA ALA A 193 -18.21 -13.82 -9.41
C ALA A 193 -18.77 -12.68 -8.55
N LEU A 194 -17.97 -11.67 -8.27
CA LEU A 194 -18.36 -10.50 -7.47
C LEU A 194 -18.73 -9.28 -8.31
N SER A 195 -18.79 -9.42 -9.63
CA SER A 195 -19.09 -8.32 -10.58
C SER A 195 -18.17 -7.11 -10.41
N LEU A 196 -16.90 -7.34 -10.00
CA LEU A 196 -15.90 -6.30 -9.90
C LEU A 196 -15.35 -5.94 -11.29
N PRO A 197 -15.21 -4.65 -11.65
CA PRO A 197 -14.82 -4.24 -12.98
C PRO A 197 -13.33 -4.55 -13.25
N GLU A 198 -13.05 -5.51 -14.13
CA GLU A 198 -11.70 -6.01 -14.44
C GLU A 198 -10.72 -4.88 -14.82
N ARG A 199 -11.22 -3.78 -15.42
CA ARG A 199 -10.40 -2.62 -15.79
C ARG A 199 -9.64 -1.97 -14.64
N LEU A 200 -10.11 -2.12 -13.39
CA LEU A 200 -9.46 -1.58 -12.20
C LEU A 200 -8.31 -2.46 -11.70
N PHE A 201 -8.21 -3.69 -12.18
CA PHE A 201 -7.27 -4.71 -11.72
C PHE A 201 -6.29 -5.14 -12.83
N PRO A 202 -5.43 -4.22 -13.30
CA PRO A 202 -4.44 -4.54 -14.33
C PRO A 202 -3.34 -5.44 -13.76
N ARG A 203 -2.37 -5.80 -14.62
CA ARG A 203 -1.23 -6.63 -14.24
C ARG A 203 -0.48 -6.11 -13.03
N LEU A 204 -0.04 -7.02 -12.17
CA LEU A 204 0.74 -6.72 -10.98
C LEU A 204 2.22 -6.45 -11.32
N THR A 205 2.84 -5.62 -10.50
CA THR A 205 4.26 -5.23 -10.61
C THR A 205 5.02 -5.85 -9.43
N GLN A 206 6.19 -6.38 -9.71
CA GLN A 206 7.04 -6.95 -8.67
C GLN A 206 7.79 -5.86 -7.89
N PRO A 207 8.09 -6.07 -6.59
CA PRO A 207 8.98 -5.19 -5.83
C PRO A 207 10.36 -5.11 -6.48
N GLY A 208 11.12 -4.03 -6.18
CA GLY A 208 12.39 -3.71 -6.82
C GLY A 208 12.26 -2.92 -8.13
N THR A 209 11.05 -2.67 -8.60
CA THR A 209 10.82 -1.90 -9.84
C THR A 209 11.02 -0.41 -9.62
N VAL A 210 11.87 0.24 -10.42
CA VAL A 210 12.01 1.70 -10.45
C VAL A 210 10.81 2.29 -11.17
N LEU A 211 10.01 3.12 -10.49
CA LEU A 211 8.84 3.78 -11.07
C LEU A 211 9.22 5.04 -11.87
N GLY A 212 10.23 5.76 -11.42
CA GLY A 212 10.68 6.99 -12.04
C GLY A 212 11.37 7.92 -11.04
N GLN A 213 11.36 9.20 -11.34
CA GLN A 213 11.89 10.27 -10.49
C GLN A 213 10.74 11.00 -9.80
N LEU A 214 11.01 11.71 -8.70
CA LEU A 214 10.04 12.66 -8.16
C LEU A 214 9.57 13.61 -9.27
N THR A 215 8.29 13.98 -9.26
CA THR A 215 7.82 15.03 -10.18
C THR A 215 8.55 16.34 -9.91
N PRO A 216 8.70 17.24 -10.92
CA PRO A 216 9.42 18.51 -10.73
C PRO A 216 8.86 19.37 -9.57
N ASP A 217 7.54 19.33 -9.35
CA ASP A 217 6.90 20.12 -8.29
C ASP A 217 7.20 19.53 -6.92
N VAL A 218 7.11 18.20 -6.77
CA VAL A 218 7.48 17.51 -5.52
C VAL A 218 8.96 17.72 -5.23
N ALA A 219 9.84 17.51 -6.20
CA ALA A 219 11.28 17.70 -6.04
C ALA A 219 11.65 19.11 -5.55
N ARG A 220 10.98 20.13 -6.11
CA ARG A 220 11.15 21.54 -5.69
C ARG A 220 10.69 21.76 -4.25
N GLU A 221 9.53 21.17 -3.87
CA GLU A 221 8.96 21.31 -2.54
C GLU A 221 9.81 20.66 -1.46
N VAL A 222 10.32 19.45 -1.74
CA VAL A 222 11.12 18.67 -0.78
C VAL A 222 12.61 19.02 -0.77
N GLY A 223 13.07 19.79 -1.77
CA GLY A 223 14.43 20.31 -1.84
C GLY A 223 15.46 19.36 -2.45
N GLY A 224 15.05 18.35 -3.21
CA GLY A 224 15.96 17.41 -3.86
C GLY A 224 15.27 16.47 -4.84
N GLN A 225 16.08 15.75 -5.62
CA GLN A 225 15.63 14.77 -6.61
C GLN A 225 16.14 13.38 -6.25
N THR A 226 15.27 12.37 -6.40
CA THR A 226 15.62 10.97 -6.14
C THR A 226 14.74 10.02 -6.94
N SER A 227 15.22 8.79 -7.13
CA SER A 227 14.43 7.73 -7.74
C SER A 227 13.34 7.22 -6.78
N VAL A 228 12.16 7.00 -7.32
CA VAL A 228 11.04 6.34 -6.60
C VAL A 228 11.04 4.87 -6.98
N VAL A 229 11.18 4.00 -5.99
CA VAL A 229 11.26 2.55 -6.17
C VAL A 229 10.07 1.88 -5.49
N LEU A 230 9.51 0.88 -6.14
CA LEU A 230 8.46 0.05 -5.58
C LEU A 230 9.11 -1.03 -4.70
N CYS A 231 8.99 -0.94 -3.38
CA CYS A 231 9.39 -2.02 -2.47
C CYS A 231 8.27 -3.07 -2.34
N ALA A 232 8.42 -4.04 -1.47
CA ALA A 232 7.30 -4.80 -0.94
C ALA A 232 6.45 -3.83 -0.12
N THR A 233 5.33 -3.33 -0.66
CA THR A 233 4.60 -2.18 -0.11
C THR A 233 3.68 -2.53 1.06
N HIS A 234 3.49 -3.82 1.36
CA HIS A 234 2.87 -4.29 2.60
C HIS A 234 3.93 -4.32 3.71
N ASP A 235 3.74 -3.58 4.80
CA ASP A 235 4.68 -3.43 5.93
C ASP A 235 5.24 -4.78 6.44
N THR A 236 4.36 -5.77 6.61
CA THR A 236 4.77 -7.13 7.01
C THR A 236 5.65 -7.80 5.94
N ALA A 237 5.36 -7.64 4.66
CA ALA A 237 6.19 -8.18 3.58
C ALA A 237 7.55 -7.49 3.50
N SER A 238 7.59 -6.15 3.67
CA SER A 238 8.83 -5.39 3.81
C SER A 238 9.68 -5.87 4.99
N ALA A 239 9.04 -6.10 6.15
CA ALA A 239 9.72 -6.63 7.33
C ALA A 239 10.31 -8.02 7.09
N VAL A 240 9.58 -8.92 6.41
CA VAL A 240 10.06 -10.27 6.07
C VAL A 240 11.23 -10.22 5.09
N GLU A 241 11.15 -9.37 4.05
CA GLU A 241 12.22 -9.17 3.07
C GLU A 241 13.52 -8.66 3.74
N GLY A 242 13.38 -7.82 4.77
CA GLY A 242 14.51 -7.26 5.52
C GLY A 242 15.18 -8.24 6.50
N ILE A 243 14.64 -9.44 6.74
CA ILE A 243 15.22 -10.40 7.68
C ILE A 243 16.35 -11.19 7.00
N PRO A 244 17.56 -11.25 7.56
CA PRO A 244 18.64 -12.09 7.05
C PRO A 244 18.38 -13.57 7.38
N MET A 245 17.38 -14.17 6.73
CA MET A 245 16.98 -15.57 6.95
C MET A 245 17.80 -16.54 6.09
N ALA A 246 18.03 -17.76 6.63
CA ALA A 246 18.41 -18.88 5.80
C ALA A 246 17.26 -19.28 4.87
N GLU A 247 17.59 -19.89 3.72
CA GLU A 247 16.60 -20.40 2.78
C GLU A 247 15.62 -21.36 3.49
N ASN A 248 14.32 -21.17 3.28
CA ASN A 248 13.23 -21.95 3.91
C ASN A 248 13.13 -21.86 5.45
N ALA A 249 13.73 -20.84 6.08
CA ALA A 249 13.54 -20.63 7.51
C ALA A 249 12.11 -20.12 7.79
N PRO A 250 11.45 -20.63 8.85
CA PRO A 250 10.17 -20.06 9.27
C PRO A 250 10.41 -18.70 9.94
N PHE A 251 9.43 -17.81 9.82
CA PHE A 251 9.41 -16.53 10.54
C PHE A 251 8.12 -16.38 11.32
N LEU A 252 8.15 -15.56 12.37
CA LEU A 252 7.00 -15.14 13.15
C LEU A 252 6.89 -13.62 13.07
N SER A 253 5.82 -13.12 12.45
CA SER A 253 5.43 -11.72 12.56
C SER A 253 4.57 -11.54 13.80
N SER A 254 4.95 -10.63 14.69
CA SER A 254 4.23 -10.33 15.92
C SER A 254 4.06 -8.83 16.07
N GLY A 255 2.82 -8.36 16.00
CA GLY A 255 2.48 -6.93 16.04
C GLY A 255 1.01 -6.73 16.41
N THR A 256 0.41 -5.63 15.92
CA THR A 256 -1.03 -5.36 16.08
C THR A 256 -1.87 -6.47 15.43
N TRP A 257 -1.37 -7.02 14.34
CA TRP A 257 -1.88 -8.21 13.66
C TRP A 257 -0.75 -9.22 13.52
N SER A 258 -1.06 -10.46 13.69
CA SER A 258 -0.12 -11.59 13.61
C SER A 258 -0.69 -12.67 12.72
#